data_f5f3dc1d2a82b9b7301f3c1677b88390
#
_entry.id   f5f3dc1d2a82b9b7301f3c1677b88390
#
_cell.length_a   1.000
_cell.length_b   1.000
_cell.length_c   1.000
_cell.angle_alpha   90.00
_cell.angle_beta   90.00
_cell.angle_gamma   90.00
#
_symmetry.space_group_name_H-M   'P 1'
#
loop_
_entity.id
_entity.type
_entity.pdbx_description
1 polymer ?
#
loop_
_entity_poly.entity_id
_entity_poly.type
_entity_poly.pdbx_seq_one_letter_code
_entity_poly.pdbx_strand_id
1 'polypeptide(L)'
;MLLRRYPIFNRRLALVAYGIDYQLSSPAEWPSLAQHCRLLAQGRQYLVPFTHEQLDEQRPMLLDQDAIPLVEASSERQPNSFPVLEQWRDSRRRLAVHGANRDPRWLGASRLLVYWMGEEGICQPTEHKRMALNIETWADFLPLREAGVDFFAGGFLARPELVNQRANQPDMALVQQILQLICHEEFSFAQVARLLEQDAWLPGLLLTYVNAPGFDHAAPITSVPRALSYLGEQEIRKFVLINGLARVSQHMPEACTRMAIARSRFCELIALTALGKTEASWAFLVGLVLDGSLLSEPLMAHLPKSVQRAIELHEGPLFHLFQLVSTYEQGNWALLEQLAPKYQLDPAQLTPVYFQSQMWGQAFLTS
;
A
#
# COMPACT_ATOMS: atom_id res chain seq x y z
N MET A 1 3.74 4.30 18.77
CA MET A 1 4.42 4.49 17.46
C MET A 1 3.43 4.27 16.34
N LEU A 2 3.31 5.21 15.42
CA LEU A 2 2.62 5.06 14.14
C LEU A 2 3.67 4.90 13.03
N LEU A 3 3.38 4.07 12.03
CA LEU A 3 4.37 3.74 11.00
C LEU A 3 3.66 3.26 9.73
N ARG A 4 4.03 3.83 8.59
CA ARG A 4 3.55 3.40 7.27
C ARG A 4 4.69 3.29 6.27
N ARG A 5 4.48 2.54 5.19
CA ARG A 5 5.34 2.55 4.01
C ARG A 5 4.58 3.01 2.78
N TYR A 6 5.29 3.57 1.83
CA TYR A 6 4.79 3.87 0.50
C TYR A 6 5.83 3.48 -0.57
N PRO A 7 5.42 3.01 -1.74
CA PRO A 7 6.35 2.57 -2.78
C PRO A 7 6.97 3.76 -3.50
N ILE A 8 8.24 3.60 -3.90
CA ILE A 8 8.99 4.54 -4.73
C ILE A 8 9.30 3.87 -6.05
N PHE A 9 8.91 4.49 -7.14
CA PHE A 9 9.03 3.99 -8.50
C PHE A 9 10.06 4.78 -9.31
N ASN A 10 10.68 4.14 -10.29
CA ASN A 10 11.49 4.82 -11.29
C ASN A 10 10.63 5.30 -12.48
N ARG A 11 11.25 5.92 -13.50
CA ARG A 11 10.57 6.40 -14.72
C ARG A 11 9.83 5.32 -15.52
N ARG A 12 10.19 4.05 -15.35
CA ARG A 12 9.54 2.88 -15.96
C ARG A 12 8.49 2.25 -15.06
N LEU A 13 8.15 2.91 -13.97
CA LEU A 13 7.22 2.44 -12.94
C LEU A 13 7.65 1.11 -12.28
N ALA A 14 8.92 0.77 -12.34
CA ALA A 14 9.45 -0.33 -11.56
C ALA A 14 9.68 0.11 -10.11
N LEU A 15 9.25 -0.71 -9.17
CA LEU A 15 9.46 -0.49 -7.73
C LEU A 15 10.95 -0.58 -7.40
N VAL A 16 11.52 0.48 -6.87
CA VAL A 16 12.98 0.56 -6.57
C VAL A 16 13.29 0.65 -5.08
N ALA A 17 12.40 1.26 -4.31
CA ALA A 17 12.56 1.46 -2.87
C ALA A 17 11.20 1.64 -2.19
N TYR A 18 11.20 1.75 -0.86
CA TYR A 18 10.06 2.21 -0.09
C TYR A 18 10.40 3.51 0.63
N GLY A 19 9.42 4.40 0.77
CA GLY A 19 9.48 5.47 1.77
C GLY A 19 8.81 4.99 3.05
N ILE A 20 9.30 5.41 4.19
CA ILE A 20 8.76 5.07 5.51
C ILE A 20 8.51 6.36 6.27
N ASP A 21 7.27 6.63 6.60
CA ASP A 21 6.89 7.71 7.50
C ASP A 21 6.56 7.13 8.86
N TYR A 22 6.85 7.90 9.91
CA TYR A 22 6.61 7.48 11.27
C TYR A 22 6.27 8.65 12.19
N GLN A 23 5.56 8.32 13.29
CA GLN A 23 5.39 9.18 14.45
C GLN A 23 5.70 8.37 15.71
N LEU A 24 6.68 8.81 16.46
CA LEU A 24 7.07 8.18 17.73
C LEU A 24 6.35 8.88 18.89
N SER A 25 5.89 8.09 19.84
CA SER A 25 5.34 8.60 21.10
C SER A 25 6.44 8.87 22.13
N SER A 26 7.60 8.22 21.97
CA SER A 26 8.73 8.31 22.89
C SER A 26 10.06 7.99 22.17
N PRO A 27 11.17 8.62 22.56
CA PRO A 27 12.50 8.27 22.06
C PRO A 27 12.91 6.81 22.32
N ALA A 28 12.29 6.14 23.30
CA ALA A 28 12.55 4.73 23.60
C ALA A 28 12.09 3.78 22.47
N GLU A 29 11.26 4.26 21.54
CA GLU A 29 10.75 3.46 20.41
C GLU A 29 11.73 3.36 19.22
N TRP A 30 12.87 4.10 19.23
CA TRP A 30 13.83 4.06 18.13
C TRP A 30 14.35 2.67 17.75
N PRO A 31 14.74 1.78 18.68
CA PRO A 31 15.18 0.44 18.32
C PRO A 31 14.09 -0.38 17.65
N SER A 32 12.85 -0.21 18.12
CA SER A 32 11.67 -0.86 17.53
C SER A 32 11.39 -0.32 16.14
N LEU A 33 11.49 1.01 15.92
CA LEU A 33 11.35 1.62 14.59
C LEU A 33 12.37 1.02 13.61
N ALA A 34 13.64 0.93 13.97
CA ALA A 34 14.68 0.37 13.10
C ALA A 34 14.37 -1.08 12.67
N GLN A 35 13.88 -1.90 13.59
CA GLN A 35 13.45 -3.26 13.27
C GLN A 35 12.26 -3.28 12.31
N HIS A 36 11.25 -2.47 12.56
CA HIS A 36 10.04 -2.38 11.73
C HIS A 36 10.33 -1.82 10.33
N CYS A 37 11.21 -0.82 10.22
CA CYS A 37 11.64 -0.30 8.92
C CYS A 37 12.22 -1.41 8.04
N ARG A 38 13.09 -2.24 8.59
CA ARG A 38 13.70 -3.38 7.89
C ARG A 38 12.65 -4.39 7.43
N LEU A 39 11.69 -4.72 8.27
CA LEU A 39 10.59 -5.63 7.92
C LEU A 39 9.71 -5.06 6.80
N LEU A 40 9.35 -3.76 6.87
CA LEU A 40 8.55 -3.10 5.84
C LEU A 40 9.29 -2.92 4.52
N ALA A 41 10.60 -2.74 4.56
CA ALA A 41 11.44 -2.57 3.38
C ALA A 41 11.60 -3.86 2.55
N GLN A 42 11.40 -5.03 3.16
CA GLN A 42 11.42 -6.31 2.45
C GLN A 42 12.71 -6.55 1.63
N GLY A 43 13.86 -6.23 2.19
CA GLY A 43 15.17 -6.36 1.54
C GLY A 43 15.45 -5.32 0.45
N ARG A 44 14.63 -4.27 0.34
CA ARG A 44 14.86 -3.13 -0.55
C ARG A 44 15.42 -1.95 0.23
N GLN A 45 15.99 -1.01 -0.48
CA GLN A 45 16.33 0.29 0.09
C GLN A 45 15.07 1.03 0.55
N TYR A 46 15.23 1.86 1.58
CA TYR A 46 14.12 2.63 2.10
C TYR A 46 14.54 4.03 2.54
N LEU A 47 13.68 5.00 2.24
CA LEU A 47 13.82 6.40 2.60
C LEU A 47 13.16 6.64 3.95
N VAL A 48 13.85 7.33 4.88
CA VAL A 48 13.32 7.67 6.21
C VAL A 48 13.60 9.14 6.49
N PRO A 49 12.58 9.97 6.77
CA PRO A 49 12.77 11.38 7.11
C PRO A 49 13.37 11.54 8.50
N PHE A 50 14.24 12.53 8.65
CA PHE A 50 14.86 12.92 9.92
C PHE A 50 14.86 14.44 10.08
N THR A 51 14.47 14.89 11.26
CA THR A 51 14.69 16.26 11.69
C THR A 51 16.15 16.48 12.02
N HIS A 52 16.59 17.75 12.07
CA HIS A 52 17.96 18.07 12.44
C HIS A 52 18.31 17.64 13.87
N GLU A 53 17.36 17.74 14.81
CA GLU A 53 17.54 17.26 16.18
C GLU A 53 17.85 15.76 16.24
N GLN A 54 17.10 14.98 15.47
CA GLN A 54 17.30 13.53 15.38
C GLN A 54 18.64 13.17 14.72
N LEU A 55 19.13 14.01 13.80
CA LEU A 55 20.46 13.86 13.21
C LEU A 55 21.55 14.16 14.26
N ASP A 56 21.41 15.22 15.06
CA ASP A 56 22.34 15.57 16.13
C ASP A 56 22.44 14.48 17.20
N GLU A 57 21.34 13.79 17.47
CA GLU A 57 21.27 12.61 18.34
C GLU A 57 21.79 11.32 17.70
N GLN A 58 22.33 11.39 16.48
CA GLN A 58 22.86 10.26 15.71
C GLN A 58 21.82 9.13 15.46
N ARG A 59 20.51 9.44 15.48
CA ARG A 59 19.43 8.46 15.31
C ARG A 59 19.52 7.66 14.01
N PRO A 60 19.94 8.25 12.86
CA PRO A 60 20.09 7.47 11.62
C PRO A 60 21.10 6.33 11.73
N MET A 61 22.06 6.40 12.65
CA MET A 61 23.06 5.35 12.85
C MET A 61 22.46 4.05 13.41
N LEU A 62 21.26 4.10 13.98
CA LEU A 62 20.51 2.92 14.44
C LEU A 62 19.92 2.12 13.30
N LEU A 63 19.79 2.70 12.10
CA LEU A 63 19.28 2.03 10.92
C LEU A 63 20.37 1.21 10.20
N ASP A 64 19.94 0.24 9.40
CA ASP A 64 20.85 -0.58 8.62
C ASP A 64 21.40 0.17 7.38
N GLN A 65 22.22 -0.52 6.59
CA GLN A 65 22.88 0.06 5.40
C GLN A 65 21.93 0.30 4.22
N ASP A 66 20.73 -0.27 4.24
CA ASP A 66 19.73 -0.09 3.18
C ASP A 66 18.86 1.16 3.41
N ALA A 67 18.98 1.77 4.60
CA ALA A 67 18.32 3.02 4.90
C ALA A 67 18.96 4.21 4.16
N ILE A 68 18.10 5.08 3.64
CA ILE A 68 18.45 6.34 3.01
C ILE A 68 17.82 7.45 3.87
N PRO A 69 18.56 8.08 4.79
CA PRO A 69 18.04 9.20 5.54
C PRO A 69 17.68 10.35 4.62
N LEU A 70 16.48 10.91 4.80
CA LEU A 70 16.06 12.15 4.19
C LEU A 70 16.22 13.28 5.21
N VAL A 71 17.06 14.24 4.89
CA VAL A 71 17.25 15.45 5.68
C VAL A 71 16.27 16.51 5.19
N GLU A 72 15.38 16.94 6.06
CA GLU A 72 14.42 17.98 5.75
C GLU A 72 15.07 19.36 5.59
N ALA A 73 14.40 20.27 4.88
CA ALA A 73 14.83 21.65 4.78
C ALA A 73 14.60 22.34 6.13
N SER A 74 15.65 22.80 6.79
CA SER A 74 15.50 23.68 7.96
C SER A 74 15.64 25.13 7.57
N SER A 75 14.74 25.95 8.07
CA SER A 75 14.71 27.37 7.73
C SER A 75 15.71 28.23 8.48
N GLU A 76 16.29 27.85 9.64
CA GLU A 76 16.98 28.87 10.43
C GLU A 76 18.11 28.46 11.38
N ARG A 77 18.39 27.20 11.63
CA ARG A 77 19.53 26.82 12.49
C ARG A 77 20.34 25.70 11.89
N GLN A 78 21.65 25.99 11.68
CA GLN A 78 22.60 24.96 11.31
C GLN A 78 23.01 24.22 12.57
N PRO A 79 22.61 22.98 12.75
CA PRO A 79 22.97 22.23 13.93
C PRO A 79 24.39 21.68 13.82
N ASN A 80 24.85 21.12 14.93
CA ASN A 80 26.08 20.35 15.01
C ASN A 80 26.03 19.00 14.28
N SER A 81 25.16 18.88 13.25
CA SER A 81 24.91 17.62 12.49
C SER A 81 26.03 17.26 11.51
N PHE A 82 27.03 18.13 11.34
CA PHE A 82 28.16 17.87 10.41
C PHE A 82 29.02 16.66 10.75
N PRO A 83 29.33 16.37 12.01
CA PRO A 83 30.04 15.13 12.34
C PRO A 83 29.31 13.86 11.87
N VAL A 84 28.00 13.85 11.98
CA VAL A 84 27.16 12.74 11.50
C VAL A 84 27.21 12.62 9.98
N LEU A 85 27.20 13.76 9.28
CA LEU A 85 27.30 13.80 7.81
C LEU A 85 28.66 13.30 7.31
N GLU A 86 29.75 13.69 7.96
CA GLU A 86 31.09 13.20 7.65
C GLU A 86 31.20 11.69 7.88
N GLN A 87 30.74 11.21 9.01
CA GLN A 87 30.69 9.79 9.33
C GLN A 87 29.82 9.01 8.34
N TRP A 88 28.70 9.60 7.91
CA TRP A 88 27.83 9.00 6.91
C TRP A 88 28.51 8.88 5.55
N ARG A 89 29.14 9.96 5.10
CA ARG A 89 29.93 9.99 3.86
C ARG A 89 31.05 8.96 3.87
N ASP A 90 31.80 8.88 4.97
CA ASP A 90 32.92 7.95 5.11
C ASP A 90 32.47 6.49 5.14
N SER A 91 31.27 6.21 5.65
CA SER A 91 30.64 4.88 5.61
C SER A 91 30.06 4.51 4.24
N ARG A 92 30.18 5.37 3.21
CA ARG A 92 29.61 5.24 1.86
C ARG A 92 28.09 5.02 1.84
N ARG A 93 27.38 5.45 2.87
CA ARG A 93 25.93 5.38 2.94
C ARG A 93 25.29 6.42 2.03
N ARG A 94 24.11 6.12 1.54
CA ARG A 94 23.33 7.06 0.72
C ARG A 94 22.63 8.07 1.62
N LEU A 95 22.49 9.29 1.10
CA LEU A 95 21.81 10.40 1.76
C LEU A 95 20.87 11.06 0.75
N ALA A 96 19.67 11.40 1.19
CA ALA A 96 18.74 12.24 0.48
C ALA A 96 18.57 13.56 1.22
N VAL A 97 18.37 14.63 0.47
CA VAL A 97 18.19 15.98 1.02
C VAL A 97 16.97 16.60 0.38
N HIS A 98 16.18 17.32 1.16
CA HIS A 98 15.05 18.07 0.64
C HIS A 98 15.51 19.12 -0.38
N GLY A 99 14.82 19.22 -1.51
CA GLY A 99 15.23 20.07 -2.63
C GLY A 99 15.26 21.57 -2.36
N ALA A 100 14.58 22.04 -1.31
CA ALA A 100 14.67 23.41 -0.85
C ALA A 100 15.91 23.71 0.03
N ASN A 101 16.67 22.70 0.44
CA ASN A 101 17.90 22.89 1.19
C ASN A 101 18.94 23.62 0.32
N ARG A 102 19.54 24.69 0.84
CA ARG A 102 20.53 25.51 0.16
C ARG A 102 21.93 25.37 0.71
N ASP A 103 22.14 24.57 1.76
CA ASP A 103 23.46 24.40 2.35
C ASP A 103 24.33 23.53 1.43
N PRO A 104 25.46 24.09 0.90
CA PRO A 104 26.35 23.39 -0.03
C PRO A 104 26.93 22.09 0.54
N ARG A 105 27.04 21.99 1.87
CA ARG A 105 27.59 20.80 2.54
C ARG A 105 26.64 19.62 2.45
N TRP A 106 25.33 19.85 2.68
CA TRP A 106 24.30 18.82 2.51
C TRP A 106 24.14 18.44 1.05
N LEU A 107 24.10 19.44 0.17
CA LEU A 107 24.01 19.20 -1.26
C LEU A 107 25.21 18.43 -1.79
N GLY A 108 26.44 18.77 -1.37
CA GLY A 108 27.66 18.06 -1.77
C GLY A 108 27.77 16.63 -1.24
N ALA A 109 27.11 16.32 -0.14
CA ALA A 109 27.06 14.98 0.43
C ALA A 109 25.94 14.11 -0.17
N SER A 110 24.87 14.72 -0.69
CA SER A 110 23.73 14.04 -1.26
C SER A 110 23.91 13.73 -2.75
N ARG A 111 23.27 12.65 -3.20
CA ARG A 111 23.06 12.37 -4.62
C ARG A 111 21.60 12.34 -5.03
N LEU A 112 20.69 12.58 -4.08
CA LEU A 112 19.26 12.53 -4.27
C LEU A 112 18.62 13.76 -3.64
N LEU A 113 17.93 14.56 -4.46
CA LEU A 113 17.10 15.66 -4.00
C LEU A 113 15.64 15.21 -3.99
N VAL A 114 14.96 15.45 -2.90
CA VAL A 114 13.56 15.07 -2.71
C VAL A 114 12.69 16.32 -2.66
N TYR A 115 11.63 16.35 -3.42
CA TYR A 115 10.68 17.45 -3.54
C TYR A 115 9.27 16.93 -3.28
N TRP A 116 8.44 17.74 -2.64
CA TRP A 116 7.00 17.50 -2.64
C TRP A 116 6.38 18.08 -3.92
N MET A 117 5.29 17.48 -4.36
CA MET A 117 4.58 17.97 -5.54
C MET A 117 4.21 19.46 -5.39
N GLY A 118 4.47 20.25 -6.42
CA GLY A 118 4.22 21.68 -6.44
C GLY A 118 5.38 22.57 -5.95
N GLU A 119 6.48 21.99 -5.45
CA GLU A 119 7.64 22.76 -5.03
C GLU A 119 8.47 23.27 -6.21
N GLU A 120 9.00 24.49 -6.04
CA GLU A 120 9.91 25.09 -7.00
C GLU A 120 11.22 24.29 -7.13
N GLY A 121 11.73 24.20 -8.35
CA GLY A 121 13.01 23.53 -8.63
C GLY A 121 12.92 22.06 -8.99
N ILE A 122 11.81 21.39 -8.76
CA ILE A 122 11.64 19.97 -9.08
C ILE A 122 11.91 19.63 -10.55
N CYS A 123 11.55 20.55 -11.47
CA CYS A 123 11.78 20.41 -12.91
C CYS A 123 13.10 21.02 -13.38
N GLN A 124 13.86 21.69 -12.53
CA GLN A 124 15.11 22.34 -12.93
C GLN A 124 16.22 21.30 -13.13
N PRO A 125 17.04 21.40 -14.19
CA PRO A 125 18.18 20.52 -14.40
C PRO A 125 19.18 20.60 -13.25
N THR A 126 19.67 19.44 -12.82
CA THR A 126 20.68 19.32 -11.75
C THR A 126 21.51 18.08 -11.99
N GLU A 127 22.72 18.02 -11.43
CA GLU A 127 23.57 16.84 -11.44
C GLU A 127 23.04 15.74 -10.47
N HIS A 128 22.18 16.11 -9.54
CA HIS A 128 21.58 15.18 -8.58
C HIS A 128 20.41 14.44 -9.21
N LYS A 129 20.17 13.22 -8.76
CA LYS A 129 18.89 12.54 -9.00
C LYS A 129 17.78 13.26 -8.27
N ARG A 130 16.59 13.28 -8.85
CA ARG A 130 15.41 13.93 -8.29
C ARG A 130 14.33 12.91 -8.00
N MET A 131 13.67 13.10 -6.87
CA MET A 131 12.49 12.35 -6.45
C MET A 131 11.34 13.30 -6.19
N ALA A 132 10.18 12.97 -6.70
CA ALA A 132 8.92 13.66 -6.43
C ALA A 132 8.04 12.83 -5.50
N LEU A 133 7.56 13.45 -4.43
CA LEU A 133 6.63 12.86 -3.46
C LEU A 133 5.24 13.50 -3.60
N ASN A 134 4.21 12.83 -3.08
CA ASN A 134 2.82 13.28 -3.06
C ASN A 134 2.24 13.57 -4.44
N ILE A 135 2.57 12.71 -5.41
CA ILE A 135 1.99 12.77 -6.74
C ILE A 135 0.62 12.09 -6.68
N GLU A 136 -0.47 12.83 -6.90
CA GLU A 136 -1.82 12.30 -6.72
C GLU A 136 -2.47 11.84 -8.02
N THR A 137 -2.05 12.40 -9.17
CA THR A 137 -2.66 12.10 -10.47
C THR A 137 -1.63 11.78 -11.55
N TRP A 138 -2.07 11.11 -12.60
CA TRP A 138 -1.26 10.90 -13.80
C TRP A 138 -0.92 12.22 -14.51
N ALA A 139 -1.80 13.20 -14.43
CA ALA A 139 -1.56 14.54 -14.97
C ALA A 139 -0.39 15.23 -14.26
N ASP A 140 -0.18 14.96 -12.99
CA ASP A 140 0.98 15.46 -12.22
C ASP A 140 2.26 14.68 -12.55
N PHE A 141 2.14 13.37 -12.74
CA PHE A 141 3.29 12.50 -13.01
C PHE A 141 3.94 12.72 -14.37
N LEU A 142 3.13 12.86 -15.43
CA LEU A 142 3.63 12.92 -16.81
C LEU A 142 4.61 14.07 -17.05
N PRO A 143 4.32 15.34 -16.66
CA PRO A 143 5.25 16.45 -16.81
C PRO A 143 6.55 16.26 -16.04
N LEU A 144 6.49 15.69 -14.83
CA LEU A 144 7.68 15.41 -14.02
C LEU A 144 8.59 14.38 -14.69
N ARG A 145 8.00 13.32 -15.26
CA ARG A 145 8.74 12.31 -16.00
C ARG A 145 9.43 12.88 -17.23
N GLU A 146 8.73 13.76 -17.98
CA GLU A 146 9.28 14.46 -19.15
C GLU A 146 10.38 15.46 -18.77
N ALA A 147 10.23 16.16 -17.64
CA ALA A 147 11.26 17.03 -17.08
C ALA A 147 12.50 16.27 -16.55
N GLY A 148 12.46 14.95 -16.61
CA GLY A 148 13.61 14.12 -16.25
C GLY A 148 13.75 13.83 -14.75
N VAL A 149 12.68 13.91 -13.95
CA VAL A 149 12.68 13.41 -12.57
C VAL A 149 12.90 11.91 -12.56
N ASP A 150 13.68 11.39 -11.62
CA ASP A 150 14.13 10.00 -11.62
C ASP A 150 13.23 9.05 -10.85
N PHE A 151 12.67 9.52 -9.72
CA PHE A 151 11.88 8.70 -8.82
C PHE A 151 10.57 9.39 -8.43
N PHE A 152 9.56 8.58 -8.15
CA PHE A 152 8.19 9.04 -7.96
C PHE A 152 7.50 8.26 -6.86
N ALA A 153 6.76 8.97 -6.00
CA ALA A 153 5.90 8.35 -4.99
C ALA A 153 4.62 9.17 -4.79
N GLY A 154 3.51 8.50 -4.57
CA GLY A 154 2.21 9.13 -4.34
C GLY A 154 1.05 8.25 -4.75
N GLY A 155 -0.16 8.79 -4.65
CA GLY A 155 -1.41 8.09 -4.90
C GLY A 155 -1.76 7.86 -6.38
N PHE A 156 -1.03 8.45 -7.31
CA PHE A 156 -1.35 8.42 -8.75
C PHE A 156 -1.47 7.01 -9.35
N LEU A 157 -0.77 6.02 -8.79
CA LEU A 157 -0.86 4.62 -9.23
C LEU A 157 -2.00 3.85 -8.57
N ALA A 158 -2.53 4.33 -7.47
CA ALA A 158 -3.71 3.73 -6.84
C ALA A 158 -5.01 4.06 -7.59
N ARG A 159 -4.98 5.09 -8.42
CA ARG A 159 -6.08 5.48 -9.30
C ARG A 159 -5.69 5.20 -10.74
N PRO A 160 -6.02 4.01 -11.29
CA PRO A 160 -5.86 3.81 -12.71
C PRO A 160 -6.74 4.87 -13.40
N GLU A 161 -6.12 5.83 -14.08
CA GLU A 161 -6.85 6.51 -15.14
C GLU A 161 -7.36 5.40 -16.03
N LEU A 162 -8.68 5.39 -16.27
CA LEU A 162 -9.32 4.55 -17.26
C LEU A 162 -8.64 4.85 -18.60
N VAL A 163 -7.48 4.26 -18.81
CA VAL A 163 -6.92 4.10 -20.13
C VAL A 163 -7.97 3.25 -20.82
N ASN A 164 -8.73 3.89 -21.68
CA ASN A 164 -9.75 3.30 -22.54
C ASN A 164 -9.13 2.11 -23.29
N GLN A 165 -8.98 0.98 -22.66
CA GLN A 165 -8.54 -0.26 -23.23
C GLN A 165 -9.68 -1.27 -23.09
N ARG A 166 -10.46 -1.29 -24.17
CA ARG A 166 -11.25 -2.38 -24.71
C ARG A 166 -11.49 -3.54 -23.75
N ALA A 167 -12.68 -3.52 -23.16
CA ALA A 167 -13.30 -4.59 -22.37
C ALA A 167 -13.59 -5.88 -23.18
N ASN A 168 -12.70 -6.31 -24.05
CA ASN A 168 -12.88 -7.50 -24.91
C ASN A 168 -11.72 -8.48 -24.72
N GLN A 169 -11.44 -8.88 -23.46
CA GLN A 169 -10.65 -10.08 -23.22
C GLN A 169 -11.58 -11.19 -22.72
N PRO A 170 -11.57 -12.39 -23.35
CA PRO A 170 -12.44 -13.53 -22.97
C PRO A 170 -12.37 -13.89 -21.48
N ASP A 171 -11.20 -13.70 -20.87
CA ASP A 171 -10.95 -13.97 -19.45
C ASP A 171 -11.71 -13.06 -18.48
N MET A 172 -12.11 -11.85 -18.91
CA MET A 172 -12.85 -10.91 -18.06
C MET A 172 -14.32 -11.30 -17.91
N ALA A 173 -14.93 -11.91 -18.91
CA ALA A 173 -16.33 -12.37 -18.83
C ALA A 173 -16.50 -13.44 -17.76
N LEU A 174 -15.54 -14.38 -17.65
CA LEU A 174 -15.57 -15.42 -16.61
C LEU A 174 -15.38 -14.84 -15.22
N VAL A 175 -14.42 -13.92 -15.05
CA VAL A 175 -14.22 -13.22 -13.76
C VAL A 175 -15.48 -12.46 -13.35
N GLN A 176 -16.13 -11.76 -14.27
CA GLN A 176 -17.40 -11.06 -13.99
C GLN A 176 -18.52 -12.03 -13.59
N GLN A 177 -18.65 -13.17 -14.26
CA GLN A 177 -19.64 -14.20 -13.89
C GLN A 177 -19.39 -14.78 -12.51
N ILE A 178 -18.12 -15.07 -12.16
CA ILE A 178 -17.78 -15.56 -10.83
C ILE A 178 -18.05 -14.46 -9.79
N LEU A 179 -17.71 -13.21 -10.06
CA LEU A 179 -17.99 -12.08 -9.17
C LEU A 179 -19.49 -11.90 -8.95
N GLN A 180 -20.31 -12.02 -9.99
CA GLN A 180 -21.77 -11.97 -9.85
C GLN A 180 -22.29 -13.05 -8.88
N LEU A 181 -21.81 -14.30 -9.03
CA LEU A 181 -22.23 -15.40 -8.16
C LEU A 181 -21.83 -15.20 -6.70
N ILE A 182 -20.61 -14.74 -6.46
CA ILE A 182 -20.10 -14.57 -5.07
C ILE A 182 -20.65 -13.30 -4.39
N CYS A 183 -21.16 -12.35 -5.15
CA CYS A 183 -21.81 -11.15 -4.61
C CYS A 183 -23.32 -11.38 -4.36
N HIS A 184 -23.89 -12.48 -4.86
CA HIS A 184 -25.30 -12.81 -4.64
C HIS A 184 -25.55 -13.27 -3.20
N GLU A 185 -26.74 -12.99 -2.65
CA GLU A 185 -27.12 -13.45 -1.31
C GLU A 185 -27.18 -14.98 -1.21
N GLU A 186 -27.57 -15.65 -2.31
CA GLU A 186 -27.58 -17.11 -2.42
C GLU A 186 -26.26 -17.62 -3.04
N PHE A 187 -25.30 -17.93 -2.18
CA PHE A 187 -24.01 -18.46 -2.59
C PHE A 187 -24.06 -19.96 -2.89
N SER A 188 -23.68 -20.36 -4.10
CA SER A 188 -23.64 -21.77 -4.51
C SER A 188 -22.20 -22.25 -4.78
N PHE A 189 -21.64 -23.04 -3.86
CA PHE A 189 -20.31 -23.67 -4.04
C PHE A 189 -20.19 -24.46 -5.35
N ALA A 190 -21.26 -25.19 -5.74
CA ALA A 190 -21.24 -25.99 -6.95
C ALA A 190 -21.17 -25.16 -8.23
N GLN A 191 -21.83 -24.01 -8.24
CA GLN A 191 -21.77 -23.09 -9.39
C GLN A 191 -20.39 -22.41 -9.47
N VAL A 192 -19.87 -21.95 -8.34
CA VAL A 192 -18.52 -21.35 -8.28
C VAL A 192 -17.45 -22.36 -8.70
N ALA A 193 -17.54 -23.63 -8.24
CA ALA A 193 -16.61 -24.68 -8.65
C ALA A 193 -16.62 -24.87 -10.17
N ARG A 194 -17.80 -24.98 -10.79
CA ARG A 194 -17.92 -25.15 -12.25
C ARG A 194 -17.31 -23.99 -13.03
N LEU A 195 -17.49 -22.77 -12.56
CA LEU A 195 -16.90 -21.60 -13.22
C LEU A 195 -15.39 -21.54 -13.03
N LEU A 196 -14.88 -21.80 -11.82
CA LEU A 196 -13.45 -21.87 -11.57
C LEU A 196 -12.76 -22.92 -12.43
N GLU A 197 -13.38 -24.09 -12.59
CA GLU A 197 -12.86 -25.20 -13.42
C GLU A 197 -12.85 -24.91 -14.93
N GLN A 198 -13.58 -23.89 -15.40
CA GLN A 198 -13.51 -23.43 -16.79
C GLN A 198 -12.25 -22.60 -17.09
N ASP A 199 -11.59 -22.10 -16.08
CA ASP A 199 -10.36 -21.32 -16.23
C ASP A 199 -9.13 -22.22 -16.10
N ALA A 200 -8.13 -21.99 -16.96
CA ALA A 200 -6.92 -22.80 -16.97
C ALA A 200 -6.02 -22.58 -15.73
N TRP A 201 -6.14 -21.44 -15.06
CA TRP A 201 -5.22 -21.01 -13.99
C TRP A 201 -5.85 -20.94 -12.60
N LEU A 202 -7.12 -20.53 -12.52
CA LEU A 202 -7.82 -20.32 -11.24
C LEU A 202 -7.86 -21.57 -10.35
N PRO A 203 -8.07 -22.79 -10.87
CA PRO A 203 -8.02 -24.01 -10.05
C PRO A 203 -6.65 -24.21 -9.38
N GLY A 204 -5.57 -24.02 -10.15
CA GLY A 204 -4.20 -24.13 -9.62
C GLY A 204 -3.91 -23.10 -8.55
N LEU A 205 -4.29 -21.83 -8.80
CA LEU A 205 -4.14 -20.74 -7.83
C LEU A 205 -4.96 -20.99 -6.56
N LEU A 206 -6.20 -21.52 -6.67
CA LEU A 206 -7.02 -21.85 -5.52
C LEU A 206 -6.38 -22.94 -4.66
N LEU A 207 -5.84 -23.99 -5.30
CA LEU A 207 -5.16 -25.06 -4.58
C LEU A 207 -3.88 -24.59 -3.92
N THR A 208 -3.14 -23.71 -4.56
CA THR A 208 -1.96 -23.04 -3.97
C THR A 208 -2.37 -22.20 -2.77
N TYR A 209 -3.42 -21.40 -2.92
CA TYR A 209 -3.93 -20.53 -1.86
C TYR A 209 -4.37 -21.30 -0.62
N VAL A 210 -5.18 -22.33 -0.78
CA VAL A 210 -5.69 -23.12 0.34
C VAL A 210 -4.59 -23.89 1.07
N ASN A 211 -3.50 -24.24 0.38
CA ASN A 211 -2.35 -24.95 0.95
C ASN A 211 -1.24 -24.01 1.44
N ALA A 212 -1.44 -22.69 1.38
CA ALA A 212 -0.46 -21.72 1.87
C ALA A 212 -0.36 -21.75 3.42
N PRO A 213 0.78 -21.35 3.99
CA PRO A 213 0.92 -21.19 5.43
C PRO A 213 -0.17 -20.27 6.01
N GLY A 214 -0.86 -20.72 7.06
CA GLY A 214 -1.97 -19.99 7.68
C GLY A 214 -3.32 -20.71 7.58
N PHE A 215 -3.39 -21.79 6.81
CA PHE A 215 -4.53 -22.71 6.81
C PHE A 215 -4.12 -24.02 7.46
N ASP A 216 -4.84 -24.42 8.52
CA ASP A 216 -4.58 -25.66 9.26
C ASP A 216 -5.36 -26.82 8.66
N HIS A 217 -4.70 -27.71 7.94
CA HIS A 217 -5.26 -28.96 7.45
C HIS A 217 -4.26 -30.12 7.59
N ALA A 218 -4.78 -31.31 7.89
CA ALA A 218 -3.96 -32.51 8.18
C ALA A 218 -3.23 -33.07 6.94
N ALA A 219 -3.69 -32.74 5.73
CA ALA A 219 -3.11 -33.17 4.46
C ALA A 219 -3.42 -32.15 3.36
N PRO A 220 -2.57 -32.00 2.33
CA PRO A 220 -2.79 -31.07 1.23
C PRO A 220 -4.15 -31.29 0.55
N ILE A 221 -4.81 -30.19 0.25
CA ILE A 221 -6.08 -30.17 -0.48
C ILE A 221 -5.78 -30.18 -1.98
N THR A 222 -6.33 -31.17 -2.72
CA THR A 222 -5.98 -31.42 -4.12
C THR A 222 -7.16 -31.28 -5.09
N SER A 223 -8.33 -30.89 -4.62
CA SER A 223 -9.51 -30.69 -5.48
C SER A 223 -10.24 -29.38 -5.20
N VAL A 224 -10.74 -28.75 -6.25
CA VAL A 224 -11.50 -27.50 -6.17
C VAL A 224 -12.72 -27.60 -5.24
N PRO A 225 -13.60 -28.63 -5.34
CA PRO A 225 -14.74 -28.73 -4.44
C PRO A 225 -14.35 -28.82 -2.97
N ARG A 226 -13.27 -29.56 -2.66
CA ARG A 226 -12.76 -29.68 -1.28
C ARG A 226 -12.16 -28.37 -0.79
N ALA A 227 -11.43 -27.65 -1.66
CA ALA A 227 -10.89 -26.32 -1.36
C ALA A 227 -12.00 -25.34 -1.03
N LEU A 228 -13.05 -25.29 -1.85
CA LEU A 228 -14.22 -24.41 -1.63
C LEU A 228 -14.93 -24.73 -0.31
N SER A 229 -15.15 -26.02 -0.03
CA SER A 229 -15.81 -26.45 1.23
C SER A 229 -14.96 -26.11 2.46
N TYR A 230 -13.63 -26.18 2.34
CA TYR A 230 -12.72 -25.85 3.44
C TYR A 230 -12.62 -24.34 3.71
N LEU A 231 -12.49 -23.56 2.65
CA LEU A 231 -12.32 -22.09 2.74
C LEU A 231 -13.61 -21.41 3.22
N GLY A 232 -14.76 -21.90 2.77
CA GLY A 232 -16.04 -21.25 3.02
C GLY A 232 -16.25 -20.00 2.16
N GLU A 233 -17.46 -19.48 2.19
CA GLU A 233 -17.90 -18.39 1.32
C GLU A 233 -17.01 -17.14 1.39
N GLN A 234 -16.65 -16.70 2.58
CA GLN A 234 -15.91 -15.45 2.77
C GLN A 234 -14.50 -15.50 2.17
N GLU A 235 -13.77 -16.59 2.37
CA GLU A 235 -12.42 -16.75 1.82
C GLU A 235 -12.43 -16.97 0.30
N ILE A 236 -13.45 -17.66 -0.22
CA ILE A 236 -13.63 -17.82 -1.67
C ILE A 236 -13.91 -16.45 -2.31
N ARG A 237 -14.74 -15.64 -1.69
CA ARG A 237 -15.05 -14.28 -2.16
C ARG A 237 -13.78 -13.44 -2.26
N LYS A 238 -12.93 -13.46 -1.24
CA LYS A 238 -11.62 -12.78 -1.27
C LYS A 238 -10.71 -13.31 -2.36
N PHE A 239 -10.57 -14.64 -2.45
CA PHE A 239 -9.75 -15.28 -3.47
C PHE A 239 -10.13 -14.81 -4.89
N VAL A 240 -11.42 -14.82 -5.22
CA VAL A 240 -11.91 -14.42 -6.54
C VAL A 240 -11.72 -12.92 -6.78
N LEU A 241 -11.99 -12.08 -5.78
CA LEU A 241 -11.80 -10.64 -5.89
C LEU A 241 -10.34 -10.27 -6.14
N ILE A 242 -9.42 -10.88 -5.41
CA ILE A 242 -7.97 -10.60 -5.55
C ILE A 242 -7.48 -11.05 -6.93
N ASN A 243 -7.86 -12.25 -7.37
CA ASN A 243 -7.46 -12.74 -8.69
C ASN A 243 -8.11 -11.95 -9.82
N GLY A 244 -9.36 -11.50 -9.63
CA GLY A 244 -10.01 -10.56 -10.53
C GLY A 244 -9.25 -9.24 -10.63
N LEU A 245 -8.86 -8.65 -9.50
CA LEU A 245 -8.03 -7.45 -9.46
C LEU A 245 -6.70 -7.66 -10.18
N ALA A 246 -5.98 -8.75 -9.88
CA ALA A 246 -4.70 -9.04 -10.49
C ALA A 246 -4.79 -9.12 -12.03
N ARG A 247 -5.90 -9.65 -12.58
CA ARG A 247 -6.13 -9.70 -14.04
C ARG A 247 -6.43 -8.33 -14.64
N VAL A 248 -7.27 -7.52 -13.98
CA VAL A 248 -7.57 -6.16 -14.44
C VAL A 248 -6.33 -5.27 -14.39
N SER A 249 -5.49 -5.50 -13.39
CA SER A 249 -4.29 -4.69 -13.10
C SER A 249 -3.02 -5.16 -13.83
N GLN A 250 -3.11 -6.03 -14.84
CA GLN A 250 -1.93 -6.58 -15.56
C GLN A 250 -1.00 -5.49 -16.14
N HIS A 251 -1.53 -4.29 -16.40
CA HIS A 251 -0.77 -3.14 -16.90
C HIS A 251 -0.24 -2.23 -15.79
N MET A 252 -0.59 -2.51 -14.53
CA MET A 252 -0.12 -1.75 -13.38
C MET A 252 1.11 -2.40 -12.75
N PRO A 253 1.99 -1.63 -12.11
CA PRO A 253 3.06 -2.20 -11.31
C PRO A 253 2.50 -3.16 -10.25
N GLU A 254 3.09 -4.32 -10.11
CA GLU A 254 2.70 -5.35 -9.12
C GLU A 254 2.58 -4.77 -7.69
N ALA A 255 3.42 -3.78 -7.37
CA ALA A 255 3.36 -3.09 -6.08
C ALA A 255 2.00 -2.43 -5.82
N CYS A 256 1.32 -1.91 -6.85
CA CYS A 256 0.01 -1.27 -6.71
C CYS A 256 -1.07 -2.29 -6.36
N THR A 257 -1.08 -3.43 -7.05
CA THR A 257 -1.98 -4.55 -6.74
C THR A 257 -1.74 -5.06 -5.31
N ARG A 258 -0.47 -5.18 -4.92
CA ARG A 258 -0.08 -5.59 -3.57
C ARG A 258 -0.56 -4.62 -2.49
N MET A 259 -0.47 -3.32 -2.76
CA MET A 259 -0.98 -2.29 -1.84
C MET A 259 -2.51 -2.36 -1.70
N ALA A 260 -3.24 -2.50 -2.80
CA ALA A 260 -4.70 -2.63 -2.78
C ALA A 260 -5.14 -3.84 -1.96
N ILE A 261 -4.47 -5.00 -2.14
CA ILE A 261 -4.72 -6.22 -1.37
C ILE A 261 -4.42 -6.01 0.12
N ALA A 262 -3.29 -5.39 0.46
CA ALA A 262 -2.93 -5.11 1.84
C ALA A 262 -3.92 -4.14 2.51
N ARG A 263 -4.37 -3.10 1.79
CA ARG A 263 -5.41 -2.18 2.24
C ARG A 263 -6.73 -2.89 2.52
N SER A 264 -7.15 -3.76 1.61
CA SER A 264 -8.38 -4.56 1.78
C SER A 264 -8.33 -5.39 3.05
N ARG A 265 -7.19 -6.04 3.29
CA ARG A 265 -6.96 -6.80 4.52
C ARG A 265 -6.94 -5.91 5.76
N PHE A 266 -6.38 -4.72 5.68
CA PHE A 266 -6.37 -3.73 6.76
C PHE A 266 -7.80 -3.28 7.10
N CYS A 267 -8.62 -2.95 6.08
CA CYS A 267 -10.06 -2.66 6.27
C CYS A 267 -10.78 -3.81 6.96
N GLU A 268 -10.57 -5.04 6.51
CA GLU A 268 -11.19 -6.23 7.09
C GLU A 268 -10.82 -6.41 8.57
N LEU A 269 -9.54 -6.34 8.90
CA LEU A 269 -9.06 -6.55 10.26
C LEU A 269 -9.58 -5.48 11.23
N ILE A 270 -9.65 -4.22 10.79
CA ILE A 270 -10.26 -3.16 11.60
C ILE A 270 -11.77 -3.38 11.75
N ALA A 271 -12.44 -3.75 10.66
CA ALA A 271 -13.89 -4.00 10.70
C ALA A 271 -14.28 -5.17 11.62
N LEU A 272 -13.43 -6.20 11.71
CA LEU A 272 -13.65 -7.30 12.66
C LEU A 272 -13.81 -6.81 14.11
N THR A 273 -13.03 -5.81 14.49
CA THR A 273 -13.09 -5.21 15.84
C THR A 273 -14.19 -4.18 15.97
N ALA A 274 -14.37 -3.30 14.97
CA ALA A 274 -15.24 -2.14 15.05
C ALA A 274 -16.69 -2.41 14.61
N LEU A 275 -16.92 -3.31 13.64
CA LEU A 275 -18.22 -3.51 13.00
C LEU A 275 -18.71 -4.97 13.08
N GLY A 276 -17.85 -5.90 13.44
CA GLY A 276 -18.18 -7.31 13.54
C GLY A 276 -17.90 -8.13 12.27
N LYS A 277 -18.07 -9.45 12.37
CA LYS A 277 -17.62 -10.42 11.39
C LYS A 277 -18.30 -10.29 10.02
N THR A 278 -19.59 -9.99 9.99
CA THR A 278 -20.36 -9.87 8.74
C THR A 278 -19.87 -8.68 7.91
N GLU A 279 -19.69 -7.52 8.54
CA GLU A 279 -19.25 -6.29 7.88
C GLU A 279 -17.77 -6.36 7.47
N ALA A 280 -16.96 -7.16 8.17
CA ALA A 280 -15.53 -7.31 7.87
C ALA A 280 -15.27 -7.82 6.45
N SER A 281 -16.04 -8.80 5.96
CA SER A 281 -15.91 -9.31 4.59
C SER A 281 -16.25 -8.24 3.54
N TRP A 282 -17.23 -7.39 3.85
CA TRP A 282 -17.60 -6.28 2.97
C TRP A 282 -16.60 -5.14 3.05
N ALA A 283 -16.01 -4.90 4.22
CA ALA A 283 -14.92 -3.93 4.36
C ALA A 283 -13.71 -4.32 3.51
N PHE A 284 -13.40 -5.61 3.38
CA PHE A 284 -12.39 -6.09 2.45
C PHE A 284 -12.69 -5.67 1.00
N LEU A 285 -13.91 -5.90 0.52
CA LEU A 285 -14.35 -5.51 -0.81
C LEU A 285 -14.26 -3.99 -1.01
N VAL A 286 -14.78 -3.22 -0.06
CA VAL A 286 -14.74 -1.74 -0.12
C VAL A 286 -13.29 -1.24 -0.18
N GLY A 287 -12.38 -1.80 0.62
CA GLY A 287 -10.96 -1.48 0.58
C GLY A 287 -10.28 -1.79 -0.75
N LEU A 288 -10.79 -2.79 -1.48
CA LEU A 288 -10.24 -3.20 -2.78
C LEU A 288 -10.70 -2.32 -3.94
N VAL A 289 -11.94 -1.83 -3.90
CA VAL A 289 -12.58 -1.21 -5.08
C VAL A 289 -12.73 0.30 -5.01
N LEU A 290 -12.68 0.91 -3.83
CA LEU A 290 -12.92 2.35 -3.68
C LEU A 290 -11.89 3.24 -4.39
N ASP A 291 -10.67 2.74 -4.58
CA ASP A 291 -9.63 3.46 -5.33
C ASP A 291 -9.51 3.05 -6.82
N GLY A 292 -10.31 2.09 -7.27
CA GLY A 292 -10.25 1.62 -8.65
C GLY A 292 -11.54 0.95 -9.09
N SER A 293 -12.00 1.31 -10.28
CA SER A 293 -13.24 0.85 -10.90
C SER A 293 -13.23 -0.64 -11.31
N LEU A 294 -13.11 -1.54 -10.33
CA LEU A 294 -13.20 -2.99 -10.59
C LEU A 294 -14.62 -3.49 -10.76
N LEU A 295 -15.62 -2.71 -10.30
CA LEU A 295 -17.01 -3.11 -10.32
C LEU A 295 -17.74 -2.43 -11.47
N SER A 296 -18.32 -3.25 -12.36
CA SER A 296 -19.25 -2.76 -13.36
C SER A 296 -20.62 -2.46 -12.74
N GLU A 297 -21.39 -1.55 -13.36
CA GLU A 297 -22.75 -1.22 -12.88
C GLU A 297 -23.66 -2.46 -12.64
N PRO A 298 -23.67 -3.49 -13.51
CA PRO A 298 -24.45 -4.68 -13.24
C PRO A 298 -24.05 -5.44 -11.98
N LEU A 299 -22.75 -5.38 -11.60
CA LEU A 299 -22.25 -6.04 -10.40
C LEU A 299 -22.65 -5.30 -9.16
N MET A 300 -22.65 -3.96 -9.20
CA MET A 300 -23.06 -3.10 -8.08
C MET A 300 -24.48 -3.41 -7.60
N ALA A 301 -25.41 -3.67 -8.52
CA ALA A 301 -26.81 -3.95 -8.19
C ALA A 301 -27.00 -5.21 -7.31
N HIS A 302 -26.04 -6.13 -7.31
CA HIS A 302 -26.08 -7.37 -6.51
C HIS A 302 -25.40 -7.27 -5.14
N LEU A 303 -24.77 -6.13 -4.84
CA LEU A 303 -24.11 -5.91 -3.54
C LEU A 303 -25.10 -5.49 -2.46
N PRO A 304 -24.82 -5.78 -1.17
CA PRO A 304 -25.62 -5.24 -0.08
C PRO A 304 -25.71 -3.72 -0.12
N LYS A 305 -26.83 -3.19 0.33
CA LYS A 305 -27.07 -1.73 0.35
C LYS A 305 -26.01 -0.95 1.14
N SER A 306 -25.45 -1.54 2.20
CA SER A 306 -24.34 -0.94 2.96
C SER A 306 -23.10 -0.73 2.11
N VAL A 307 -22.77 -1.68 1.23
CA VAL A 307 -21.64 -1.64 0.31
C VAL A 307 -21.90 -0.67 -0.84
N GLN A 308 -23.11 -0.73 -1.46
CA GLN A 308 -23.49 0.23 -2.50
C GLN A 308 -23.37 1.67 -2.01
N ARG A 309 -23.92 1.97 -0.82
CA ARG A 309 -23.81 3.32 -0.21
C ARG A 309 -22.37 3.73 0.03
N ALA A 310 -21.52 2.81 0.48
CA ALA A 310 -20.11 3.10 0.72
C ALA A 310 -19.37 3.46 -0.58
N ILE A 311 -19.66 2.76 -1.67
CA ILE A 311 -18.95 2.92 -2.95
C ILE A 311 -19.53 4.09 -3.77
N GLU A 312 -20.85 4.19 -3.90
CA GLU A 312 -21.50 5.17 -4.78
C GLU A 312 -21.72 6.53 -4.11
N LEU A 313 -22.15 6.52 -2.84
CA LEU A 313 -22.52 7.74 -2.13
C LEU A 313 -21.41 8.23 -1.17
N HIS A 314 -20.37 7.44 -0.98
CA HIS A 314 -19.33 7.73 0.02
C HIS A 314 -19.89 7.95 1.41
N GLU A 315 -20.81 7.07 1.84
CA GLU A 315 -21.52 7.16 3.10
C GLU A 315 -21.55 5.82 3.85
N GLY A 316 -21.81 5.91 5.17
CA GLY A 316 -22.03 4.76 6.03
C GLY A 316 -20.77 4.21 6.70
N PRO A 317 -20.94 3.21 7.59
CA PRO A 317 -19.84 2.72 8.43
C PRO A 317 -18.67 2.15 7.63
N LEU A 318 -18.92 1.46 6.53
CA LEU A 318 -17.88 0.88 5.67
C LEU A 318 -17.03 1.95 4.98
N PHE A 319 -17.67 3.03 4.49
CA PHE A 319 -16.94 4.14 3.89
C PHE A 319 -16.09 4.90 4.92
N HIS A 320 -16.67 5.19 6.09
CA HIS A 320 -15.93 5.86 7.14
C HIS A 320 -14.75 5.04 7.65
N LEU A 321 -14.89 3.72 7.71
CA LEU A 321 -13.78 2.81 8.04
C LEU A 321 -12.70 2.84 6.95
N PHE A 322 -13.10 2.85 5.68
CA PHE A 322 -12.16 3.05 4.57
C PHE A 322 -11.45 4.40 4.67
N GLN A 323 -12.15 5.48 5.05
CA GLN A 323 -11.53 6.78 5.31
C GLN A 323 -10.46 6.71 6.39
N LEU A 324 -10.72 5.99 7.49
CA LEU A 324 -9.76 5.79 8.57
C LEU A 324 -8.50 5.09 8.04
N VAL A 325 -8.67 4.01 7.29
CA VAL A 325 -7.57 3.25 6.66
C VAL A 325 -6.79 4.13 5.68
N SER A 326 -7.50 4.85 4.80
CA SER A 326 -6.89 5.77 3.84
C SER A 326 -6.10 6.89 4.53
N THR A 327 -6.64 7.45 5.62
CA THR A 327 -5.95 8.44 6.45
C THR A 327 -4.65 7.90 7.05
N TYR A 328 -4.68 6.65 7.52
CA TYR A 328 -3.48 5.96 8.00
C TYR A 328 -2.45 5.78 6.88
N GLU A 329 -2.88 5.29 5.72
CA GLU A 329 -2.00 5.06 4.56
C GLU A 329 -1.44 6.36 3.97
N GLN A 330 -2.13 7.48 4.13
CA GLN A 330 -1.63 8.81 3.76
C GLN A 330 -0.65 9.41 4.78
N GLY A 331 -0.53 8.81 5.98
CA GLY A 331 0.32 9.33 7.05
C GLY A 331 -0.21 10.61 7.68
N ASN A 332 -1.51 10.86 7.56
CA ASN A 332 -2.14 12.00 8.21
C ASN A 332 -2.47 11.67 9.66
N TRP A 333 -1.42 11.64 10.48
CA TRP A 333 -1.51 11.21 11.89
C TRP A 333 -2.44 12.09 12.71
N ALA A 334 -2.42 13.40 12.47
CA ALA A 334 -3.29 14.34 13.18
C ALA A 334 -4.79 14.09 12.93
N LEU A 335 -5.16 13.77 11.68
CA LEU A 335 -6.53 13.39 11.35
C LEU A 335 -6.88 12.00 11.88
N LEU A 336 -5.92 11.07 11.86
CA LEU A 336 -6.09 9.73 12.39
C LEU A 336 -6.43 9.75 13.89
N GLU A 337 -5.74 10.57 14.67
CA GLU A 337 -6.01 10.75 16.11
C GLU A 337 -7.41 11.28 16.39
N GLN A 338 -8.01 12.01 15.45
CA GLN A 338 -9.41 12.50 15.56
C GLN A 338 -10.44 11.45 15.12
N LEU A 339 -10.09 10.60 14.15
CA LEU A 339 -11.02 9.61 13.58
C LEU A 339 -11.05 8.30 14.37
N ALA A 340 -9.92 7.77 14.80
CA ALA A 340 -9.83 6.45 15.44
C ALA A 340 -10.72 6.30 16.69
N PRO A 341 -10.83 7.31 17.59
CA PRO A 341 -11.70 7.21 18.75
C PRO A 341 -13.19 7.05 18.42
N LYS A 342 -13.65 7.53 17.25
CA LYS A 342 -15.04 7.35 16.81
C LYS A 342 -15.42 5.88 16.62
N TYR A 343 -14.43 5.02 16.40
CA TYR A 343 -14.56 3.57 16.27
C TYR A 343 -14.08 2.82 17.50
N GLN A 344 -13.85 3.53 18.62
CA GLN A 344 -13.27 2.94 19.84
C GLN A 344 -11.91 2.28 19.60
N LEU A 345 -11.15 2.81 18.65
CA LEU A 345 -9.82 2.33 18.29
C LEU A 345 -8.74 3.27 18.86
N ASP A 346 -7.70 2.67 19.43
CA ASP A 346 -6.48 3.39 19.77
C ASP A 346 -5.58 3.46 18.53
N PRO A 347 -5.17 4.65 18.06
CA PRO A 347 -4.25 4.79 16.94
C PRO A 347 -2.99 3.91 17.06
N ALA A 348 -2.46 3.74 18.27
CA ALA A 348 -1.26 2.92 18.51
C ALA A 348 -1.47 1.44 18.18
N GLN A 349 -2.71 0.94 18.29
CA GLN A 349 -3.06 -0.45 17.97
C GLN A 349 -3.21 -0.70 16.47
N LEU A 350 -3.30 0.34 15.66
CA LEU A 350 -3.44 0.21 14.21
C LEU A 350 -2.12 -0.26 13.55
N THR A 351 -0.98 0.10 14.10
CA THR A 351 0.33 -0.29 13.53
C THR A 351 0.53 -1.82 13.46
N PRO A 352 0.30 -2.61 14.52
CA PRO A 352 0.37 -4.08 14.42
C PRO A 352 -0.59 -4.65 13.36
N VAL A 353 -1.81 -4.13 13.28
CA VAL A 353 -2.83 -4.55 12.29
C VAL A 353 -2.37 -4.19 10.87
N TYR A 354 -1.80 -3.01 10.68
CA TYR A 354 -1.20 -2.60 9.41
C TYR A 354 -0.07 -3.55 8.99
N PHE A 355 0.86 -3.88 9.90
CA PHE A 355 1.91 -4.87 9.62
C PHE A 355 1.34 -6.22 9.19
N GLN A 356 0.38 -6.73 9.93
CA GLN A 356 -0.28 -8.01 9.60
C GLN A 356 -0.88 -7.96 8.18
N SER A 357 -1.52 -6.86 7.82
CA SER A 357 -2.11 -6.68 6.49
C SER A 357 -1.05 -6.62 5.38
N GLN A 358 0.09 -5.93 5.62
CA GLN A 358 1.19 -5.84 4.67
C GLN A 358 1.86 -7.20 4.43
N MET A 359 2.09 -7.98 5.48
CA MET A 359 2.67 -9.32 5.38
C MET A 359 1.73 -10.29 4.64
N TRP A 360 0.43 -10.21 4.93
CA TRP A 360 -0.57 -11.04 4.25
C TRP A 360 -0.66 -10.72 2.75
N GLY A 361 -0.70 -9.44 2.39
CA GLY A 361 -0.73 -9.01 0.98
C GLY A 361 0.50 -9.44 0.19
N GLN A 362 1.67 -9.57 0.86
CA GLN A 362 2.87 -10.08 0.23
C GLN A 362 2.78 -11.58 -0.06
N ALA A 363 2.34 -12.37 0.90
CA ALA A 363 2.26 -13.83 0.76
C ALA A 363 1.32 -14.23 -0.40
N PHE A 364 0.30 -13.43 -0.68
CA PHE A 364 -0.71 -13.72 -1.69
C PHE A 364 -0.21 -13.66 -3.14
N LEU A 365 0.80 -12.82 -3.44
CA LEU A 365 1.32 -12.62 -4.79
C LEU A 365 2.64 -13.35 -5.06
N THR A 366 3.22 -13.99 -4.06
CA THR A 366 4.45 -14.81 -4.22
C THR A 366 4.14 -16.28 -4.41
N SER A 367 2.87 -16.67 -4.38
CA SER A 367 2.35 -17.99 -4.71
C SER A 367 1.78 -18.00 -6.12
#